data_2f0fff62967ec52f1cbf5ff5f2a6bd74
#
_entry.id   2f0fff62967ec52f1cbf5ff5f2a6bd74
#
_cell.length_a   1.000
_cell.length_b   1.000
_cell.length_c   1.000
_cell.angle_alpha   90.00
_cell.angle_beta   90.00
_cell.angle_gamma   90.00
#
_symmetry.space_group_name_H-M   'P 1'
#
loop_
_entity.id
_entity.type
_entity.pdbx_description
1 polymer ?
#
loop_
_entity_poly.entity_id
_entity_poly.type
_entity_poly.pdbx_seq_one_letter_code
_entity_poly.pdbx_strand_id
1 'polypeptide(L)' 'MSRWILYRRDQCSLCDRAEEALHAAGHDDVERVVIGWSGELAETYGARIPVLRDRDAGRELDWPFDAWSVRRFTSSD' A
#
# COMPACT_ATOMS: atom_id res chain seq x y z
N MET A 1 3.69 11.01 -11.12
CA MET A 1 3.16 9.76 -10.53
C MET A 1 4.16 9.20 -9.54
N SER A 2 3.66 8.74 -8.40
CA SER A 2 4.54 8.13 -7.40
C SER A 2 4.96 6.73 -7.86
N ARG A 3 6.16 6.33 -7.49
CA ARG A 3 6.62 4.95 -7.65
C ARG A 3 5.81 4.00 -6.76
N TRP A 4 5.28 4.51 -5.64
CA TRP A 4 4.62 3.70 -4.62
C TRP A 4 3.12 3.89 -4.69
N ILE A 5 2.36 2.79 -4.65
CA ILE A 5 0.91 2.79 -4.68
C ILE A 5 0.41 2.04 -3.46
N LEU A 6 -0.54 2.65 -2.73
CA LEU A 6 -1.24 1.96 -1.66
C LEU A 6 -2.66 1.64 -2.13
N TYR A 7 -2.96 0.37 -2.25
CA TYR A 7 -4.32 -0.09 -2.53
C TYR A 7 -5.06 -0.20 -1.21
N ARG A 8 -6.18 0.49 -1.11
CA ARG A 8 -6.97 0.55 0.12
C ARG A 8 -8.46 0.66 -0.19
N ARG A 9 -9.28 0.58 0.85
CA ARG A 9 -10.69 0.94 0.77
C ARG A 9 -10.98 2.08 1.72
N ASP A 10 -12.10 2.78 1.50
CA ASP A 10 -12.60 3.78 2.44
C ASP A 10 -13.09 3.10 3.71
N GLN A 11 -13.05 3.82 4.82
CA GLN A 11 -13.53 3.34 6.12
C GLN A 11 -12.86 2.02 6.52
N CYS A 12 -11.57 1.94 6.31
CA CYS A 12 -10.78 0.75 6.60
C CYS A 12 -9.72 1.09 7.65
N SER A 13 -9.91 0.63 8.89
CA SER A 13 -8.98 0.96 9.97
C SER A 13 -7.57 0.41 9.74
N LEU A 14 -7.45 -0.77 9.14
CA LEU A 14 -6.14 -1.33 8.81
C LEU A 14 -5.46 -0.51 7.73
N CYS A 15 -6.21 0.02 6.78
CA CYS A 15 -5.68 0.89 5.74
C CYS A 15 -5.18 2.21 6.33
N ASP A 16 -5.90 2.73 7.33
CA ASP A 16 -5.45 3.93 8.05
C ASP A 16 -4.15 3.68 8.79
N ARG A 17 -4.00 2.50 9.40
CA ARG A 17 -2.74 2.11 10.04
C ARG A 17 -1.61 1.97 9.04
N ALA A 18 -1.92 1.46 7.85
CA ALA A 18 -0.92 1.37 6.78
C ALA A 18 -0.43 2.76 6.37
N GLU A 19 -1.35 3.73 6.28
CA GLU A 19 -0.96 5.10 5.96
C GLU A 19 -0.09 5.71 7.05
N GLU A 20 -0.36 5.41 8.32
CA GLU A 20 0.49 5.87 9.42
C GLU A 20 1.90 5.28 9.31
N ALA A 21 2.01 4.00 8.95
CA ALA A 21 3.30 3.35 8.77
C ALA A 21 4.08 3.98 7.61
N LEU A 22 3.40 4.30 6.52
CA LEU A 22 4.01 4.97 5.38
C LEU A 22 4.51 6.36 5.76
N HIS A 23 3.70 7.13 6.47
CA HIS A 23 4.09 8.46 6.95
C HIS A 23 5.30 8.37 7.87
N ALA A 24 5.29 7.44 8.81
CA ALA A 24 6.40 7.24 9.75
C ALA A 24 7.69 6.83 9.03
N ALA A 25 7.57 6.17 7.88
CA ALA A 25 8.71 5.78 7.06
C ALA A 25 9.19 6.91 6.13
N GLY A 26 8.50 8.05 6.14
CA GLY A 26 8.87 9.19 5.30
C GLY A 26 8.28 9.15 3.89
N HIS A 27 7.29 8.30 3.66
CA HIS A 27 6.66 8.15 2.35
C HIS A 27 5.27 8.79 2.31
N ASP A 28 5.23 10.12 2.27
CA ASP A 28 3.98 10.87 2.15
C ASP A 28 3.53 11.01 0.68
N ASP A 29 4.39 10.66 -0.24
CA ASP A 29 4.16 10.81 -1.68
C ASP A 29 3.50 9.58 -2.32
N VAL A 30 3.03 8.65 -1.52
CA VAL A 30 2.38 7.42 -2.00
C VAL A 30 1.07 7.77 -2.68
N GLU A 31 0.85 7.21 -3.86
CA GLU A 31 -0.43 7.34 -4.55
C GLU A 31 -1.44 6.38 -3.91
N ARG A 32 -2.59 6.91 -3.52
CA ARG A 32 -3.65 6.11 -2.91
C ARG A 32 -4.65 5.71 -3.97
N VAL A 33 -4.90 4.41 -4.08
CA VAL A 33 -5.91 3.89 -4.99
C VAL A 33 -6.99 3.20 -4.15
N VAL A 34 -8.17 3.82 -4.10
CA VAL A 34 -9.31 3.26 -3.37
C VAL A 34 -9.99 2.27 -4.28
N ILE A 35 -9.96 0.99 -3.91
CA ILE A 35 -10.58 -0.05 -4.72
C ILE A 35 -12.05 -0.22 -4.34
N GLY A 36 -12.84 -0.65 -5.31
CA GLY A 36 -14.26 -0.93 -5.10
C GLY A 36 -14.49 -2.33 -4.56
N TRP A 37 -15.74 -2.77 -4.65
CA TRP A 37 -16.15 -4.11 -4.19
C TRP A 37 -16.29 -5.09 -5.35
N SER A 38 -16.11 -4.62 -6.58
CA SER A 38 -16.16 -5.45 -7.79
C SER A 38 -15.14 -4.95 -8.79
N GLY A 39 -14.83 -5.77 -9.78
CA GLY A 39 -13.88 -5.45 -10.83
C GLY A 39 -12.49 -6.04 -10.58
N GLU A 40 -11.58 -5.78 -11.50
CA GLU A 40 -10.25 -6.37 -11.51
C GLU A 40 -9.45 -6.10 -10.25
N LEU A 41 -9.45 -4.84 -9.78
CA LEU A 41 -8.69 -4.48 -8.59
C LEU A 41 -9.25 -5.16 -7.35
N ALA A 42 -10.59 -5.27 -7.26
CA ALA A 42 -11.22 -5.95 -6.14
C ALA A 42 -10.89 -7.44 -6.16
N GLU A 43 -10.86 -8.05 -7.33
CA GLU A 43 -10.50 -9.47 -7.47
C GLU A 43 -9.05 -9.72 -7.07
N THR A 44 -8.15 -8.85 -7.47
CA THR A 44 -6.71 -9.00 -7.19
C THR A 44 -6.37 -8.66 -5.75
N TYR A 45 -6.89 -7.54 -5.23
CA TYR A 45 -6.45 -6.99 -3.95
C TYR A 45 -7.49 -7.01 -2.85
N GLY A 46 -8.75 -7.27 -3.18
CA GLY A 46 -9.86 -7.08 -2.24
C GLY A 46 -9.71 -7.78 -0.91
N ALA A 47 -9.16 -8.99 -0.89
CA ALA A 47 -8.94 -9.76 0.33
C ALA A 47 -7.59 -9.47 0.98
N ARG A 48 -6.73 -8.68 0.34
CA ARG A 48 -5.35 -8.46 0.75
C ARG A 48 -5.07 -7.06 1.27
N ILE A 49 -5.96 -6.11 1.01
CA ILE A 49 -5.73 -4.70 1.38
C ILE A 49 -5.51 -4.56 2.89
N PRO A 50 -4.67 -3.60 3.30
CA PRO A 50 -3.91 -2.66 2.47
C PRO A 50 -2.69 -3.34 1.83
N VAL A 51 -2.38 -2.97 0.59
CA VAL A 51 -1.22 -3.50 -0.13
C VAL A 51 -0.39 -2.34 -0.66
N LEU A 52 0.90 -2.37 -0.38
CA LEU A 52 1.85 -1.39 -0.93
C LEU A 52 2.53 -2.02 -2.15
N ARG A 53 2.46 -1.34 -3.28
CA ARG A 53 3.05 -1.82 -4.52
C ARG A 53 4.16 -0.91 -4.99
N ASP A 54 5.28 -1.52 -5.42
CA ASP A 54 6.35 -0.84 -6.13
C ASP A 54 6.02 -0.89 -7.62
N ARG A 55 5.62 0.25 -8.17
CA ARG A 55 5.20 0.35 -9.58
C ARG A 55 6.33 -0.06 -10.53
N ASP A 56 7.56 0.32 -10.20
CA ASP A 56 8.70 0.08 -11.09
C ASP A 56 9.16 -1.36 -11.10
N ALA A 57 9.25 -1.98 -9.92
CA ALA A 57 9.73 -3.36 -9.79
C ALA A 57 8.63 -4.40 -9.85
N GLY A 58 7.37 -3.99 -9.72
CA GLY A 58 6.24 -4.89 -9.69
C GLY A 58 6.11 -5.71 -8.43
N ARG A 59 6.87 -5.36 -7.37
CA ARG A 59 6.81 -6.08 -6.09
C ARG A 59 5.72 -5.50 -5.20
N GLU A 60 5.24 -6.32 -4.28
CA GLU A 60 4.16 -5.94 -3.37
C GLU A 60 4.50 -6.32 -1.95
N LEU A 61 4.06 -5.47 -1.01
CA LEU A 61 4.18 -5.71 0.42
C LEU A 61 2.77 -5.78 0.99
N ASP A 62 2.41 -6.97 1.48
CA ASP A 62 1.09 -7.21 2.05
C ASP A 62 1.04 -6.81 3.52
N TRP A 63 -0.15 -6.46 3.99
CA TRP A 63 -0.40 -6.20 5.39
C TRP A 63 -0.28 -7.51 6.20
N PRO A 64 0.25 -7.49 7.44
CA PRO A 64 0.66 -6.30 8.19
C PRO A 64 2.10 -5.85 7.87
N PHE A 65 2.32 -4.54 7.96
CA PHE A 65 3.66 -3.97 7.87
C PHE A 65 3.74 -2.74 8.77
N ASP A 66 4.96 -2.41 9.19
CA ASP A 66 5.25 -1.22 9.99
C ASP A 66 6.23 -0.31 9.23
N ALA A 67 6.62 0.80 9.87
CA ALA A 67 7.54 1.75 9.24
C ALA A 67 8.87 1.09 8.85
N TRP A 68 9.37 0.18 9.68
CA TRP A 68 10.63 -0.51 9.40
C TRP A 68 10.51 -1.42 8.17
N SER A 69 9.41 -2.19 8.09
CA SER A 69 9.13 -3.03 6.93
C SER A 69 9.01 -2.21 5.65
N VAL A 70 8.32 -1.06 5.75
CA VAL A 70 8.18 -0.15 4.63
C VAL A 70 9.53 0.38 4.18
N ARG A 71 10.38 0.80 5.12
CA ARG A 71 11.73 1.30 4.79
C ARG A 71 12.55 0.23 4.07
N ARG A 72 12.51 -1.00 4.56
CA ARG A 72 13.22 -2.10 3.92
C ARG A 72 12.71 -2.37 2.51
N PHE A 73 11.40 -2.37 2.36
CA PHE A 73 10.76 -2.63 1.07
C PHE A 73 11.11 -1.54 0.06
N THR A 74 11.10 -0.28 0.49
CA THR A 74 11.32 0.86 -0.40
C THR A 74 12.78 1.16 -0.67
N SER A 75 13.69 0.63 0.14
CA SER A 75 15.13 0.88 -0.01
C SER A 75 15.85 -0.18 -0.83
N SER A 76 15.18 -1.25 -1.22
CA SER A 76 15.81 -2.33 -1.96
C SER A 76 15.87 -1.99 -3.44
N ASP A 77 17.02 -1.65 -3.91
CA ASP A 77 17.28 -1.41 -5.32
C ASP A 77 18.17 -2.51 -5.87
#